data_cdd37b2f6932ae62e41efedd088c1300
#
_entry.id   cdd37b2f6932ae62e41efedd088c1300
#
_cell.length_a   1.000
_cell.length_b   1.000
_cell.length_c   1.000
_cell.angle_alpha   90.00
_cell.angle_beta   90.00
_cell.angle_gamma   90.00
#
_symmetry.space_group_name_H-M   'P 1'
#
loop_
_entity.id
_entity.type
_entity.pdbx_description
1 polymer ?
#
loop_
_entity_poly.entity_id
_entity_poly.type
_entity_poly.pdbx_seq_one_letter_code
_entity_poly.pdbx_strand_id
1 'polypeptide(L)'
;VIITKLVQAKKKKEVKKKSNSGGFSFGKGVKAQDILIFAKQFSTMLKAGLPVLNALNLLIEQTTSPNMKAVIEKIKKDLEAGNALSKCFENHPKVFDTVTVNLIKAGEASGKLDIFLERIVLSLEKREKIKSQIKSALFYPGVLFSVAILVTIFMLIKVVPVFVKMYEATHIPDARA
;
A
#
# COMPACT_ATOMS: atom_id res chain seq x y z
N VAL A 1 47.71 13.74 21.54
CA VAL A 1 46.32 14.26 21.50
C VAL A 1 45.74 14.21 20.08
N ILE A 2 46.55 14.27 19.01
CA ILE A 2 46.07 14.29 17.61
C ILE A 2 45.76 12.87 17.08
N ILE A 3 46.45 11.84 17.53
CA ILE A 3 46.33 10.45 17.09
C ILE A 3 44.98 9.83 17.53
N THR A 4 44.49 10.20 18.72
CA THR A 4 43.21 9.69 19.27
C THR A 4 42.01 10.21 18.51
N LYS A 5 42.06 11.46 17.99
CA LYS A 5 40.97 12.02 17.14
C LYS A 5 40.89 11.38 15.75
N LEU A 6 42.01 10.97 15.16
CA LEU A 6 42.04 10.32 13.88
C LEU A 6 41.50 8.87 13.95
N VAL A 7 41.77 8.16 15.04
CA VAL A 7 41.25 6.82 15.28
C VAL A 7 39.74 6.81 15.48
N GLN A 8 39.22 7.80 16.24
CA GLN A 8 37.75 7.94 16.40
C GLN A 8 37.04 8.37 15.14
N ALA A 9 37.62 9.21 14.29
CA ALA A 9 37.06 9.60 13.01
C ALA A 9 37.03 8.43 12.02
N LYS A 10 38.05 7.56 12.03
CA LYS A 10 38.13 6.36 11.19
C LYS A 10 37.12 5.30 11.63
N LYS A 11 36.93 5.12 12.95
CA LYS A 11 35.92 4.21 13.51
C LYS A 11 34.49 4.66 13.24
N LYS A 12 34.24 5.99 13.19
CA LYS A 12 32.93 6.56 12.86
C LYS A 12 32.60 6.48 11.35
N LYS A 13 33.61 6.42 10.48
CA LYS A 13 33.42 6.20 9.03
C LYS A 13 33.22 4.72 8.67
N GLU A 14 33.82 3.78 9.40
CA GLU A 14 33.62 2.35 9.17
C GLU A 14 32.26 1.84 9.66
N VAL A 15 31.73 2.40 10.75
CA VAL A 15 30.39 2.07 11.25
C VAL A 15 29.30 2.58 10.31
N LYS A 16 29.54 3.64 9.50
CA LYS A 16 28.59 4.13 8.48
C LYS A 16 28.64 3.37 7.15
N LYS A 17 29.55 2.45 6.92
CA LYS A 17 29.75 1.77 5.64
C LYS A 17 29.36 0.28 5.66
N LYS A 18 28.78 -0.23 6.76
CA LYS A 18 28.29 -1.62 6.86
C LYS A 18 26.81 -1.77 7.11
N SER A 19 26.02 -0.82 6.63
CA SER A 19 24.56 -0.91 6.59
C SER A 19 24.07 -0.76 5.15
N ASN A 20 24.62 -1.56 4.24
CA ASN A 20 24.09 -1.67 2.90
C ASN A 20 24.41 -3.05 2.33
N SER A 21 23.63 -4.04 2.72
CA SER A 21 23.52 -5.27 1.94
C SER A 21 22.15 -5.89 2.22
N GLY A 22 21.33 -5.94 1.23
CA GLY A 22 20.02 -6.54 1.25
C GLY A 22 18.99 -5.61 0.66
N GLY A 23 19.29 -4.99 -0.46
CA GLY A 23 18.29 -4.37 -1.31
C GLY A 23 17.35 -5.43 -1.86
N PHE A 24 16.39 -5.90 -1.04
CA PHE A 24 15.18 -6.49 -1.58
C PHE A 24 14.41 -5.36 -2.24
N SER A 25 14.50 -5.32 -3.56
CA SER A 25 13.64 -4.51 -4.42
C SER A 25 12.18 -4.83 -4.09
N PHE A 26 11.56 -4.00 -3.26
CA PHE A 26 10.11 -4.01 -3.04
C PHE A 26 9.41 -3.48 -4.30
N GLY A 27 9.48 -4.25 -5.36
CA GLY A 27 8.65 -4.06 -6.53
C GLY A 27 7.23 -4.56 -6.25
N LYS A 28 6.31 -3.67 -6.09
CA LYS A 28 4.89 -3.79 -5.68
C LYS A 28 4.72 -3.92 -4.17
N GLY A 29 4.17 -2.86 -3.55
CA GLY A 29 3.84 -2.83 -2.12
C GLY A 29 2.86 -3.96 -1.71
N VAL A 30 2.80 -4.25 -0.41
CA VAL A 30 1.84 -5.19 0.17
C VAL A 30 0.42 -4.70 -0.16
N LYS A 31 -0.45 -5.57 -0.66
CA LYS A 31 -1.82 -5.22 -0.98
C LYS A 31 -2.63 -5.07 0.31
N ALA A 32 -3.57 -4.13 0.34
CA ALA A 32 -4.45 -3.92 1.49
C ALA A 32 -5.24 -5.19 1.86
N GLN A 33 -5.59 -6.01 0.87
CA GLN A 33 -6.24 -7.29 1.08
C GLN A 33 -5.36 -8.29 1.82
N ASP A 34 -4.04 -8.33 1.53
CA ASP A 34 -3.10 -9.21 2.22
C ASP A 34 -2.96 -8.81 3.70
N ILE A 35 -2.97 -7.50 3.98
CA ILE A 35 -2.95 -6.96 5.35
C ILE A 35 -4.22 -7.34 6.11
N LEU A 36 -5.39 -7.25 5.47
CA LEU A 36 -6.67 -7.64 6.07
C LEU A 36 -6.72 -9.13 6.40
N ILE A 37 -6.28 -9.99 5.46
CA ILE A 37 -6.24 -11.45 5.67
C ILE A 37 -5.29 -11.77 6.83
N PHE A 38 -4.09 -11.19 6.83
CA PHE A 38 -3.14 -11.32 7.93
C PHE A 38 -3.75 -10.93 9.28
N ALA A 39 -4.37 -9.74 9.36
CA ALA A 39 -4.96 -9.24 10.60
C ALA A 39 -6.08 -10.15 11.11
N LYS A 40 -6.93 -10.68 10.23
CA LYS A 40 -8.00 -11.64 10.58
C LYS A 40 -7.44 -12.93 11.15
N GLN A 41 -6.50 -13.55 10.46
CA GLN A 41 -5.87 -14.78 10.88
C GLN A 41 -5.12 -14.61 12.22
N PHE A 42 -4.35 -13.52 12.34
CA PHE A 42 -3.63 -13.19 13.55
C PHE A 42 -4.56 -12.98 14.74
N SER A 43 -5.63 -12.20 14.57
CA SER A 43 -6.66 -11.99 15.59
C SER A 43 -7.32 -13.32 16.02
N THR A 44 -7.66 -14.18 15.06
CA THR A 44 -8.28 -15.48 15.33
C THR A 44 -7.35 -16.41 16.13
N MET A 45 -6.06 -16.46 15.77
CA MET A 45 -5.07 -17.27 16.46
C MET A 45 -4.86 -16.81 17.92
N LEU A 46 -4.77 -15.49 18.14
CA LEU A 46 -4.62 -14.94 19.50
C LEU A 46 -5.89 -15.12 20.32
N LYS A 47 -7.08 -15.03 19.74
CA LYS A 47 -8.36 -15.37 20.40
C LYS A 47 -8.41 -16.85 20.81
N ALA A 48 -7.82 -17.73 20.02
CA ALA A 48 -7.69 -19.15 20.35
C ALA A 48 -6.61 -19.42 21.43
N GLY A 49 -5.94 -18.38 21.95
CA GLY A 49 -4.94 -18.49 23.00
C GLY A 49 -3.54 -18.88 22.51
N LEU A 50 -3.28 -18.83 21.18
CA LEU A 50 -1.94 -19.09 20.67
C LEU A 50 -0.97 -17.98 21.09
N PRO A 51 0.26 -18.33 21.53
CA PRO A 51 1.32 -17.37 21.74
C PRO A 51 1.64 -16.59 20.47
N VAL A 52 1.96 -15.31 20.61
CA VAL A 52 2.21 -14.38 19.48
C VAL A 52 3.25 -14.92 18.50
N LEU A 53 4.38 -15.46 18.99
CA LEU A 53 5.44 -16.03 18.16
C LEU A 53 4.96 -17.25 17.35
N ASN A 54 4.15 -18.13 17.98
CA ASN A 54 3.61 -19.30 17.29
C ASN A 54 2.60 -18.87 16.21
N ALA A 55 1.77 -17.90 16.50
CA ALA A 55 0.84 -17.35 15.52
C ALA A 55 1.58 -16.73 14.32
N LEU A 56 2.67 -15.98 14.55
CA LEU A 56 3.49 -15.43 13.47
C LEU A 56 4.15 -16.53 12.63
N ASN A 57 4.63 -17.62 13.23
CA ASN A 57 5.18 -18.77 12.50
C ASN A 57 4.16 -19.39 11.55
N LEU A 58 2.97 -19.68 12.04
CA LEU A 58 1.89 -20.24 11.22
C LEU A 58 1.48 -19.27 10.10
N LEU A 59 1.44 -17.98 10.38
CA LEU A 59 1.13 -16.96 9.36
C LEU A 59 2.18 -16.87 8.25
N ILE A 60 3.46 -17.05 8.58
CA ILE A 60 4.54 -17.11 7.58
C ILE A 60 4.32 -18.30 6.63
N GLU A 61 3.91 -19.45 7.15
CA GLU A 61 3.64 -20.65 6.35
C GLU A 61 2.38 -20.51 5.48
N GLN A 62 1.32 -19.90 6.01
CA GLN A 62 0.03 -19.75 5.34
C GLN A 62 -0.03 -18.59 4.36
N THR A 63 0.89 -17.61 4.47
CA THR A 63 0.88 -16.40 3.63
C THR A 63 1.38 -16.70 2.23
N THR A 64 0.52 -16.51 1.23
CA THR A 64 0.84 -16.69 -0.20
C THR A 64 1.53 -15.48 -0.82
N SER A 65 1.35 -14.30 -0.26
CA SER A 65 1.95 -13.06 -0.74
C SER A 65 3.42 -12.97 -0.29
N PRO A 66 4.41 -13.00 -1.21
CA PRO A 66 5.83 -12.98 -0.85
C PRO A 66 6.23 -11.68 -0.14
N ASN A 67 5.60 -10.56 -0.51
CA ASN A 67 5.88 -9.27 0.12
C ASN A 67 5.36 -9.23 1.57
N MET A 68 4.16 -9.76 1.82
CA MET A 68 3.60 -9.83 3.17
C MET A 68 4.37 -10.82 4.02
N LYS A 69 4.75 -11.98 3.46
CA LYS A 69 5.56 -12.99 4.14
C LYS A 69 6.88 -12.39 4.65
N ALA A 70 7.61 -11.65 3.80
CA ALA A 70 8.86 -10.98 4.18
C ALA A 70 8.67 -9.95 5.32
N VAL A 71 7.51 -9.28 5.37
CA VAL A 71 7.19 -8.36 6.48
C VAL A 71 6.96 -9.13 7.77
N ILE A 72 6.18 -10.22 7.73
CA ILE A 72 5.89 -11.04 8.92
C ILE A 72 7.18 -11.67 9.46
N GLU A 73 8.08 -12.16 8.59
CA GLU A 73 9.39 -12.71 8.98
C GLU A 73 10.24 -11.67 9.72
N LYS A 74 10.24 -10.42 9.27
CA LYS A 74 10.96 -9.33 9.96
C LYS A 74 10.34 -9.01 11.31
N ILE A 75 9.01 -8.90 11.39
CA ILE A 75 8.29 -8.68 12.65
C ILE A 75 8.61 -9.79 13.64
N LYS A 76 8.58 -11.06 13.20
CA LYS A 76 8.95 -12.20 14.03
C LYS A 76 10.39 -12.08 14.54
N LYS A 77 11.34 -11.79 13.67
CA LYS A 77 12.76 -11.66 14.01
C LYS A 77 12.99 -10.53 15.02
N ASP A 78 12.35 -9.39 14.83
CA ASP A 78 12.45 -8.25 15.75
C ASP A 78 11.85 -8.59 17.13
N LEU A 79 10.74 -9.35 17.15
CA LEU A 79 10.11 -9.81 18.37
C LEU A 79 10.97 -10.85 19.11
N GLU A 80 11.60 -11.80 18.40
CA GLU A 80 12.56 -12.75 18.96
C GLU A 80 13.81 -12.06 19.53
N ALA A 81 14.18 -10.91 18.99
CA ALA A 81 15.26 -10.07 19.53
C ALA A 81 14.86 -9.31 20.80
N GLY A 82 13.63 -9.49 21.30
CA GLY A 82 13.12 -8.87 22.54
C GLY A 82 12.51 -7.48 22.36
N ASN A 83 12.25 -7.04 21.13
CA ASN A 83 11.55 -5.79 20.90
C ASN A 83 10.05 -5.93 21.24
N ALA A 84 9.44 -4.84 21.69
CA ALA A 84 7.99 -4.77 21.88
C ALA A 84 7.26 -5.01 20.55
N LEU A 85 6.13 -5.73 20.58
CA LEU A 85 5.35 -6.05 19.38
C LEU A 85 4.95 -4.78 18.61
N SER A 86 4.48 -3.77 19.31
CA SER A 86 4.14 -2.46 18.72
C SER A 86 5.32 -1.83 17.98
N LYS A 87 6.54 -1.98 18.50
CA LYS A 87 7.76 -1.47 17.86
C LYS A 87 8.11 -2.23 16.59
N CYS A 88 7.91 -3.55 16.60
CA CYS A 88 8.11 -4.39 15.41
C CYS A 88 7.20 -3.95 14.25
N PHE A 89 5.94 -3.63 14.54
CA PHE A 89 4.99 -3.12 13.53
C PHE A 89 5.30 -1.69 13.10
N GLU A 90 5.76 -0.82 14.00
CA GLU A 90 6.16 0.56 13.71
C GLU A 90 7.29 0.64 12.67
N ASN A 91 8.17 -0.35 12.62
CA ASN A 91 9.26 -0.45 11.64
C ASN A 91 8.77 -0.62 10.19
N HIS A 92 7.46 -0.86 9.99
CA HIS A 92 6.85 -1.06 8.67
C HIS A 92 5.73 -0.05 8.35
N PRO A 93 6.02 1.28 8.32
CA PRO A 93 5.00 2.33 8.17
C PRO A 93 4.28 2.33 6.82
N LYS A 94 4.86 1.66 5.81
CA LYS A 94 4.22 1.47 4.48
C LYS A 94 3.14 0.39 4.48
N VAL A 95 3.13 -0.48 5.49
CA VAL A 95 2.19 -1.60 5.61
C VAL A 95 1.18 -1.35 6.71
N PHE A 96 1.64 -0.87 7.85
CA PHE A 96 0.82 -0.61 9.03
C PHE A 96 0.78 0.87 9.34
N ASP A 97 -0.40 1.44 9.35
CA ASP A 97 -0.59 2.85 9.67
C ASP A 97 -0.45 3.12 11.19
N THR A 98 -0.28 4.38 11.52
CA THR A 98 -0.12 4.83 12.92
C THR A 98 -1.28 4.39 13.81
N VAL A 99 -2.51 4.32 13.28
CA VAL A 99 -3.69 3.86 14.04
C VAL A 99 -3.53 2.39 14.42
N THR A 100 -3.13 1.55 13.48
CA THR A 100 -2.87 0.12 13.71
C THR A 100 -1.78 -0.08 14.76
N VAL A 101 -0.66 0.64 14.65
CA VAL A 101 0.45 0.56 15.61
C VAL A 101 0.02 0.98 17.02
N ASN A 102 -0.75 2.07 17.14
CA ASN A 102 -1.24 2.54 18.44
C ASN A 102 -2.23 1.56 19.07
N LEU A 103 -3.09 0.90 18.28
CA LEU A 103 -3.98 -0.15 18.78
C LEU A 103 -3.20 -1.37 19.28
N ILE A 104 -2.15 -1.79 18.56
CA ILE A 104 -1.26 -2.88 19.00
C ILE A 104 -0.57 -2.48 20.31
N LYS A 105 -0.04 -1.26 20.41
CA LYS A 105 0.60 -0.73 21.62
C LYS A 105 -0.36 -0.74 22.82
N ALA A 106 -1.61 -0.32 22.62
CA ALA A 106 -2.62 -0.35 23.67
C ALA A 106 -2.97 -1.79 24.08
N GLY A 107 -3.07 -2.70 23.10
CA GLY A 107 -3.31 -4.13 23.34
C GLY A 107 -2.16 -4.81 24.10
N GLU A 108 -0.93 -4.48 23.74
CA GLU A 108 0.28 -4.97 24.40
C GLU A 108 0.35 -4.48 25.85
N ALA A 109 0.13 -3.17 26.09
CA ALA A 109 0.14 -2.59 27.41
C ALA A 109 -0.97 -3.11 28.34
N SER A 110 -2.13 -3.48 27.79
CA SER A 110 -3.28 -3.99 28.54
C SER A 110 -3.31 -5.52 28.65
N GLY A 111 -2.42 -6.22 27.94
CA GLY A 111 -2.46 -7.70 27.82
C GLY A 111 -3.66 -8.27 27.06
N LYS A 112 -4.40 -7.42 26.33
CA LYS A 112 -5.63 -7.78 25.59
C LYS A 112 -5.46 -7.60 24.09
N LEU A 113 -4.38 -8.14 23.53
CA LEU A 113 -4.06 -8.01 22.11
C LEU A 113 -5.18 -8.52 21.20
N ASP A 114 -5.88 -9.58 21.59
CA ASP A 114 -6.99 -10.18 20.89
C ASP A 114 -8.12 -9.18 20.61
N ILE A 115 -8.53 -8.40 21.62
CA ILE A 115 -9.58 -7.38 21.49
C ILE A 115 -9.15 -6.23 20.57
N PHE A 116 -7.90 -5.77 20.73
CA PHE A 116 -7.38 -4.67 19.92
C PHE A 116 -7.15 -5.06 18.46
N LEU A 117 -6.71 -6.30 18.22
CA LEU A 117 -6.59 -6.84 16.86
C LEU A 117 -7.96 -6.96 16.18
N GLU A 118 -9.01 -7.36 16.90
CA GLU A 118 -10.37 -7.34 16.34
C GLU A 118 -10.81 -5.95 15.90
N ARG A 119 -10.49 -4.92 16.69
CA ARG A 119 -10.76 -3.51 16.30
C ARG A 119 -9.97 -3.11 15.05
N ILE A 120 -8.73 -3.58 14.91
CA ILE A 120 -7.92 -3.37 13.70
C ILE A 120 -8.60 -4.03 12.50
N VAL A 121 -9.03 -5.27 12.62
CA VAL A 121 -9.75 -5.99 11.56
C VAL A 121 -11.00 -5.22 11.11
N LEU A 122 -11.84 -4.81 12.06
CA LEU A 122 -13.04 -4.02 11.74
C LEU A 122 -12.72 -2.68 11.03
N SER A 123 -11.64 -2.01 11.44
CA SER A 123 -11.18 -0.78 10.79
C SER A 123 -10.72 -1.03 9.35
N LEU A 124 -9.95 -2.09 9.13
CA LEU A 124 -9.46 -2.47 7.80
C LEU A 124 -10.62 -2.90 6.88
N GLU A 125 -11.58 -3.68 7.37
CA GLU A 125 -12.78 -4.07 6.62
C GLU A 125 -13.61 -2.86 6.17
N LYS A 126 -13.83 -1.91 7.08
CA LYS A 126 -14.56 -0.67 6.74
C LYS A 126 -13.84 0.10 5.63
N ARG A 127 -12.51 0.23 5.71
CA ARG A 127 -11.71 0.91 4.68
C ARG A 127 -11.80 0.22 3.33
N GLU A 128 -11.68 -1.11 3.28
CA GLU A 128 -11.78 -1.87 2.03
C GLU A 128 -13.20 -1.77 1.44
N LYS A 129 -14.24 -1.83 2.26
CA LYS A 129 -15.63 -1.66 1.83
C LYS A 129 -15.86 -0.29 1.21
N ILE A 130 -15.41 0.79 1.86
CA ILE A 130 -15.53 2.17 1.36
C ILE A 130 -14.78 2.31 0.03
N LYS A 131 -13.54 1.80 -0.06
CA LYS A 131 -12.72 1.85 -1.27
C LYS A 131 -13.38 1.12 -2.45
N SER A 132 -13.99 -0.05 -2.18
CA SER A 132 -14.74 -0.81 -3.19
C SER A 132 -15.98 -0.05 -3.65
N GLN A 133 -16.74 0.57 -2.74
CA GLN A 133 -17.90 1.37 -3.06
C GLN A 133 -17.56 2.59 -3.92
N ILE A 134 -16.49 3.31 -3.58
CA ILE A 134 -16.02 4.46 -4.37
C ILE A 134 -15.61 4.00 -5.78
N LYS A 135 -14.89 2.89 -5.90
CA LYS A 135 -14.49 2.36 -7.20
C LYS A 135 -15.69 2.00 -8.07
N SER A 136 -16.71 1.38 -7.49
CA SER A 136 -17.95 1.04 -8.20
C SER A 136 -18.75 2.29 -8.60
N ALA A 137 -18.82 3.29 -7.73
CA ALA A 137 -19.53 4.53 -8.00
C ALA A 137 -18.88 5.37 -9.11
N LEU A 138 -17.55 5.32 -9.22
CA LEU A 138 -16.81 6.03 -10.27
C LEU A 138 -16.80 5.32 -11.63
N PHE A 139 -17.18 4.05 -11.67
CA PHE A 139 -17.20 3.27 -12.91
C PHE A 139 -18.23 3.84 -13.90
N TYR A 140 -19.44 4.15 -13.43
CA TYR A 140 -20.51 4.67 -14.27
C TYR A 140 -20.19 6.04 -14.92
N PRO A 141 -19.80 7.08 -14.17
CA PRO A 141 -19.35 8.33 -14.79
C PRO A 141 -18.17 8.15 -15.75
N GLY A 142 -17.20 7.26 -15.40
CA GLY A 142 -16.05 7.00 -16.26
C GLY A 142 -16.43 6.45 -17.63
N VAL A 143 -17.39 5.53 -17.70
CA VAL A 143 -17.91 5.00 -18.96
C VAL A 143 -18.64 6.10 -19.76
N LEU A 144 -19.49 6.89 -19.12
CA LEU A 144 -20.21 8.00 -19.75
C LEU A 144 -19.25 9.04 -20.37
N PHE A 145 -18.22 9.46 -19.62
CA PHE A 145 -17.21 10.38 -20.13
C PHE A 145 -16.42 9.79 -21.29
N SER A 146 -16.07 8.50 -21.24
CA SER A 146 -15.37 7.82 -22.34
C SER A 146 -16.19 7.82 -23.62
N VAL A 147 -17.48 7.52 -23.53
CA VAL A 147 -18.39 7.53 -24.69
C VAL A 147 -18.55 8.96 -25.22
N ALA A 148 -18.76 9.93 -24.37
CA ALA A 148 -18.88 11.35 -24.79
C ALA A 148 -17.62 11.86 -25.52
N ILE A 149 -16.43 11.53 -25.01
CA ILE A 149 -15.16 11.89 -25.66
C ILE A 149 -15.04 11.19 -27.04
N LEU A 150 -15.37 9.91 -27.13
CA LEU A 150 -15.33 9.13 -28.38
C LEU A 150 -16.27 9.75 -29.43
N VAL A 151 -17.51 10.09 -29.05
CA VAL A 151 -18.48 10.73 -29.94
C VAL A 151 -17.97 12.11 -30.39
N THR A 152 -17.43 12.89 -29.48
CA THR A 152 -16.88 14.22 -29.82
C THR A 152 -15.70 14.11 -30.80
N ILE A 153 -14.77 13.20 -30.57
CA ILE A 153 -13.65 12.95 -31.49
C ILE A 153 -14.14 12.49 -32.85
N PHE A 154 -15.12 11.59 -32.89
CA PHE A 154 -15.72 11.11 -34.12
C PHE A 154 -16.38 12.26 -34.91
N MET A 155 -17.13 13.12 -34.23
CA MET A 155 -17.75 14.30 -34.84
C MET A 155 -16.70 15.23 -35.44
N LEU A 156 -15.62 15.54 -34.70
CA LEU A 156 -14.56 16.41 -35.17
C LEU A 156 -13.82 15.86 -36.40
N ILE A 157 -13.56 14.54 -36.42
CA ILE A 157 -12.77 13.93 -37.51
C ILE A 157 -13.61 13.63 -38.76
N LYS A 158 -14.89 13.25 -38.59
CA LYS A 158 -15.74 12.83 -39.69
C LYS A 158 -16.74 13.86 -40.13
N VAL A 159 -17.39 14.55 -39.22
CA VAL A 159 -18.50 15.46 -39.57
C VAL A 159 -18.01 16.85 -39.93
N VAL A 160 -17.07 17.40 -39.17
CA VAL A 160 -16.53 18.75 -39.47
C VAL A 160 -15.92 18.86 -40.86
N PRO A 161 -15.07 17.94 -41.36
CA PRO A 161 -14.50 18.06 -42.70
C PRO A 161 -15.55 17.95 -43.84
N VAL A 162 -16.65 17.21 -43.57
CA VAL A 162 -17.76 17.15 -44.56
C VAL A 162 -18.45 18.51 -44.69
N PHE A 163 -18.69 19.21 -43.58
CA PHE A 163 -19.26 20.55 -43.60
C PHE A 163 -18.32 21.58 -44.24
N VAL A 164 -17.02 21.51 -43.95
CA VAL A 164 -16.02 22.39 -44.56
C VAL A 164 -16.01 22.21 -46.07
N LYS A 165 -15.98 20.99 -46.60
CA LYS A 165 -16.04 20.69 -48.02
C LYS A 165 -17.33 21.18 -48.69
N MET A 166 -18.45 21.03 -47.98
CA MET A 166 -19.75 21.50 -48.48
C MET A 166 -19.79 23.05 -48.53
N TYR A 167 -19.20 23.72 -47.58
CA TYR A 167 -19.10 25.19 -47.52
C TYR A 167 -18.18 25.71 -48.60
N GLU A 168 -17.04 25.09 -48.87
CA GLU A 168 -16.14 25.40 -49.99
C GLU A 168 -16.81 25.20 -51.36
N ALA A 169 -17.62 24.14 -51.52
CA ALA A 169 -18.35 23.87 -52.74
C ALA A 169 -19.51 24.86 -53.00
N THR A 170 -20.05 25.51 -51.95
CA THR A 170 -21.16 26.46 -52.09
C THR A 170 -20.65 27.90 -52.23
N HIS A 171 -19.40 28.16 -51.83
CA HIS A 171 -18.75 29.46 -51.97
C HIS A 171 -17.82 29.50 -53.17
N ILE A 172 -18.40 29.22 -54.37
CA ILE A 172 -17.72 29.46 -55.63
C ILE A 172 -17.84 30.94 -56.01
N PRO A 173 -16.80 31.47 -56.59
CA PRO A 173 -16.42 32.85 -56.57
C PRO A 173 -17.09 33.59 -57.72
N ASP A 174 -17.67 34.70 -57.43
CA ASP A 174 -17.80 35.72 -58.47
C ASP A 174 -17.13 36.98 -57.97
N ALA A 175 -15.87 37.07 -58.31
CA ALA A 175 -15.18 38.33 -58.34
C ALA A 175 -14.08 38.27 -59.37
N ARG A 176 -14.47 38.21 -60.67
CA ARG A 176 -13.70 38.77 -61.75
C ARG A 176 -14.64 39.14 -62.91
N ALA A 177 -15.16 40.29 -62.86
CA ALA A 177 -15.42 41.11 -64.04
C ALA A 177 -14.80 42.45 -63.81
#